data_6bfacb0ce95ccb60f36fca73c2407ac2
#
_entry.id   6bfacb0ce95ccb60f36fca73c2407ac2
#
_cell.length_a   1.000
_cell.length_b   1.000
_cell.length_c   1.000
_cell.angle_alpha   90.00
_cell.angle_beta   90.00
_cell.angle_gamma   90.00
#
_symmetry.space_group_name_H-M   'P 1'
#
loop_
_entity.id
_entity.type
_entity.pdbx_description
1 polymer ?
#
loop_
_entity_poly.entity_id
_entity_poly.type
_entity_poly.pdbx_seq_one_letter_code
_entity_poly.pdbx_strand_id
1 'polypeptide(L)'
;VNRTVAMQNKYFDGVIAAPADKEPLDDEISSLALKTVAEVDRCFDEYKISDATENILTLARRLNKYIDETTPWALAKDESKKGRLGTVLYNLLEGIRFLAVLLTPFMPDTAEKIFEQIGTNERSYESLKAFGALKSGEKVGTPTPLFNRIDGEKLIEELTAKQKEQQKAEKKMINSLEGVAEIGIDDFAKVELRVAEVKACEKVPKAKKLLKLTLDDGTGKDRTVASGIAKWYAPEDLVGKKVVVVANLKPAVLCGVESNGMILAADCSEDDVKVVFVDKSMPNGSKIR
;
A
#
# COMPACT_ATOMS: atom_id res chain seq x y z
N VAL A 1 -18.13 -11.32 15.62
CA VAL A 1 -16.93 -12.14 15.87
C VAL A 1 -16.59 -12.14 17.35
N ASN A 2 -16.02 -11.05 17.90
CA ASN A 2 -15.52 -10.98 19.28
C ASN A 2 -16.52 -11.49 20.34
N ARG A 3 -17.79 -11.07 20.26
CA ARG A 3 -18.84 -11.49 21.20
C ARG A 3 -19.12 -13.00 21.13
N THR A 4 -19.15 -13.59 19.92
CA THR A 4 -19.40 -15.02 19.73
C THR A 4 -18.23 -15.85 20.25
N VAL A 5 -16.99 -15.48 19.89
CA VAL A 5 -15.77 -16.16 20.36
C VAL A 5 -15.63 -16.07 21.88
N ALA A 6 -15.97 -14.91 22.48
CA ALA A 6 -15.97 -14.74 23.93
C ALA A 6 -17.00 -15.67 24.62
N MET A 7 -18.21 -15.83 24.06
CA MET A 7 -19.21 -16.76 24.56
C MET A 7 -18.78 -18.22 24.43
N GLN A 8 -18.15 -18.58 23.30
CA GLN A 8 -17.61 -19.92 23.08
C GLN A 8 -16.54 -20.27 24.12
N ASN A 9 -15.59 -19.35 24.37
CA ASN A 9 -14.59 -19.53 25.41
C ASN A 9 -15.23 -19.67 26.80
N LYS A 10 -16.22 -18.83 27.09
CA LYS A 10 -16.87 -18.80 28.42
C LYS A 10 -17.70 -20.03 28.75
N TYR A 11 -18.47 -20.55 27.77
CA TYR A 11 -19.47 -21.58 28.02
C TYR A 11 -19.05 -22.99 27.63
N PHE A 12 -18.01 -23.10 26.75
CA PHE A 12 -17.51 -24.38 26.23
C PHE A 12 -15.98 -24.48 26.28
N ASP A 13 -15.31 -23.68 27.10
CA ASP A 13 -13.83 -23.66 27.21
C ASP A 13 -13.12 -23.52 25.83
N GLY A 14 -13.76 -22.79 24.93
CA GLY A 14 -13.30 -22.58 23.57
C GLY A 14 -13.58 -23.73 22.59
N VAL A 15 -14.02 -24.89 23.05
CA VAL A 15 -14.26 -26.06 22.20
C VAL A 15 -15.57 -25.92 21.43
N ILE A 16 -15.52 -26.02 20.11
CA ILE A 16 -16.68 -25.92 19.22
C ILE A 16 -17.55 -27.16 19.42
N ALA A 17 -18.76 -26.96 19.97
CA ALA A 17 -19.73 -28.02 20.19
C ALA A 17 -20.36 -28.49 18.87
N ALA A 18 -20.69 -29.78 18.78
CA ALA A 18 -21.50 -30.29 17.69
C ALA A 18 -22.95 -29.77 17.80
N PRO A 19 -23.60 -29.37 16.70
CA PRO A 19 -25.00 -29.01 16.72
C PRO A 19 -25.87 -30.20 17.16
N ALA A 20 -26.75 -29.97 18.13
CA ALA A 20 -27.65 -31.01 18.67
C ALA A 20 -29.12 -30.64 18.48
N ASP A 21 -29.59 -29.60 19.20
CA ASP A 21 -30.97 -29.20 19.20
C ASP A 21 -31.21 -28.08 18.15
N LYS A 22 -31.88 -28.44 17.05
CA LYS A 22 -32.21 -27.51 15.97
C LYS A 22 -33.60 -26.89 16.12
N GLU A 23 -33.71 -25.65 15.69
CA GLU A 23 -34.95 -24.89 15.57
C GLU A 23 -35.10 -24.27 14.17
N PRO A 24 -36.31 -23.92 13.70
CA PRO A 24 -36.53 -23.36 12.36
C PRO A 24 -35.68 -22.14 12.05
N LEU A 25 -35.32 -21.34 13.04
CA LEU A 25 -34.49 -20.16 12.92
C LEU A 25 -33.04 -20.50 12.45
N ASP A 26 -32.57 -21.71 12.76
CA ASP A 26 -31.25 -22.20 12.34
C ASP A 26 -31.19 -22.47 10.83
N ASP A 27 -32.31 -23.03 10.30
CA ASP A 27 -32.45 -23.29 8.86
C ASP A 27 -32.55 -21.99 8.06
N GLU A 28 -33.13 -20.94 8.65
CA GLU A 28 -33.14 -19.60 8.04
C GLU A 28 -31.71 -19.05 7.89
N ILE A 29 -30.89 -19.17 8.94
CA ILE A 29 -29.50 -18.70 8.92
C ILE A 29 -28.68 -19.46 7.88
N SER A 30 -28.74 -20.79 7.87
CA SER A 30 -28.00 -21.62 6.93
C SER A 30 -28.40 -21.33 5.48
N SER A 31 -29.72 -21.22 5.22
CA SER A 31 -30.27 -20.89 3.90
C SER A 31 -29.84 -19.50 3.44
N LEU A 32 -29.85 -18.50 4.32
CA LEU A 32 -29.40 -17.16 4.00
C LEU A 32 -27.91 -17.12 3.70
N ALA A 33 -27.09 -17.84 4.45
CA ALA A 33 -25.65 -17.91 4.20
C ALA A 33 -25.36 -18.44 2.78
N LEU A 34 -25.99 -19.55 2.40
CA LEU A 34 -25.86 -20.13 1.05
C LEU A 34 -26.38 -19.19 -0.04
N LYS A 35 -27.54 -18.56 0.18
CA LYS A 35 -28.08 -17.57 -0.74
C LYS A 35 -27.16 -16.37 -0.91
N THR A 36 -26.51 -15.92 0.16
CA THR A 36 -25.56 -14.80 0.11
C THR A 36 -24.37 -15.12 -0.82
N VAL A 37 -23.85 -16.35 -0.78
CA VAL A 37 -22.79 -16.77 -1.70
C VAL A 37 -23.22 -16.64 -3.16
N ALA A 38 -24.40 -17.18 -3.51
CA ALA A 38 -24.93 -17.11 -4.87
C ALA A 38 -25.18 -15.67 -5.35
N GLU A 39 -25.68 -14.78 -4.46
CA GLU A 39 -25.87 -13.38 -4.78
C GLU A 39 -24.55 -12.62 -4.94
N VAL A 40 -23.55 -12.94 -4.14
CA VAL A 40 -22.20 -12.38 -4.29
C VAL A 40 -21.59 -12.78 -5.61
N ASP A 41 -21.65 -14.06 -6.00
CA ASP A 41 -21.17 -14.54 -7.31
C ASP A 41 -21.86 -13.79 -8.45
N ARG A 42 -23.19 -13.70 -8.43
CA ARG A 42 -23.95 -12.95 -9.41
C ARG A 42 -23.53 -11.48 -9.50
N CYS A 43 -23.31 -10.84 -8.36
CA CYS A 43 -22.85 -9.45 -8.30
C CYS A 43 -21.45 -9.28 -8.91
N PHE A 44 -20.55 -10.23 -8.71
CA PHE A 44 -19.22 -10.22 -9.34
C PHE A 44 -19.31 -10.39 -10.87
N ASP A 45 -20.13 -11.31 -11.35
CA ASP A 45 -20.36 -11.53 -12.79
C ASP A 45 -20.94 -10.28 -13.47
N GLU A 46 -21.75 -9.51 -12.75
CA GLU A 46 -22.37 -8.27 -13.22
C GLU A 46 -21.51 -7.00 -12.91
N TYR A 47 -20.30 -7.14 -12.36
CA TYR A 47 -19.43 -6.03 -11.92
C TYR A 47 -20.07 -5.09 -10.88
N LYS A 48 -21.01 -5.57 -10.08
CA LYS A 48 -21.72 -4.83 -9.02
C LYS A 48 -21.07 -5.01 -7.66
N ILE A 49 -19.84 -4.52 -7.51
CA ILE A 49 -19.01 -4.74 -6.33
C ILE A 49 -19.64 -4.18 -5.03
N SER A 50 -20.30 -3.02 -5.13
CA SER A 50 -21.01 -2.43 -3.98
C SER A 50 -22.16 -3.32 -3.50
N ASP A 51 -22.92 -3.92 -4.43
CA ASP A 51 -24.04 -4.81 -4.08
C ASP A 51 -23.51 -6.12 -3.47
N ALA A 52 -22.38 -6.63 -3.95
CA ALA A 52 -21.72 -7.79 -3.33
C ALA A 52 -21.38 -7.53 -1.85
N THR A 53 -20.75 -6.39 -1.55
CA THR A 53 -20.43 -6.02 -0.16
C THR A 53 -21.67 -5.82 0.70
N GLU A 54 -22.74 -5.23 0.16
CA GLU A 54 -24.00 -5.03 0.90
C GLU A 54 -24.68 -6.37 1.22
N ASN A 55 -24.64 -7.36 0.31
CA ASN A 55 -25.15 -8.71 0.60
C ASN A 55 -24.38 -9.38 1.74
N ILE A 56 -23.03 -9.26 1.74
CA ILE A 56 -22.20 -9.79 2.83
C ILE A 56 -22.56 -9.11 4.16
N LEU A 57 -22.69 -7.78 4.18
CA LEU A 57 -23.07 -7.05 5.38
C LEU A 57 -24.51 -7.37 5.85
N THR A 58 -25.40 -7.71 4.93
CA THR A 58 -26.75 -8.16 5.26
C THR A 58 -26.72 -9.48 6.03
N LEU A 59 -25.88 -10.45 5.60
CA LEU A 59 -25.67 -11.67 6.37
C LEU A 59 -25.10 -11.34 7.76
N ALA A 60 -24.13 -10.44 7.86
CA ALA A 60 -23.58 -10.02 9.16
C ALA A 60 -24.65 -9.42 10.11
N ARG A 61 -25.52 -8.56 9.57
CA ARG A 61 -26.65 -7.99 10.34
C ARG A 61 -27.63 -9.07 10.79
N ARG A 62 -27.91 -10.06 9.92
CA ARG A 62 -28.82 -11.16 10.27
C ARG A 62 -28.24 -12.04 11.37
N LEU A 63 -26.92 -12.34 11.32
CA LEU A 63 -26.23 -13.07 12.39
C LEU A 63 -26.27 -12.30 13.72
N ASN A 64 -26.11 -10.98 13.72
CA ASN A 64 -26.28 -10.18 14.93
C ASN A 64 -27.71 -10.26 15.49
N LYS A 65 -28.73 -10.19 14.62
CA LYS A 65 -30.14 -10.36 15.04
C LYS A 65 -30.40 -11.74 15.59
N TYR A 66 -29.80 -12.79 15.02
CA TYR A 66 -29.90 -14.16 15.49
C TYR A 66 -29.35 -14.32 16.93
N ILE A 67 -28.28 -13.61 17.31
CA ILE A 67 -27.80 -13.56 18.68
C ILE A 67 -28.88 -13.01 19.64
N ASP A 68 -29.55 -11.92 19.24
CA ASP A 68 -30.55 -11.26 20.07
C ASP A 68 -31.83 -12.08 20.17
N GLU A 69 -32.22 -12.80 19.13
CA GLU A 69 -33.40 -13.67 19.11
C GLU A 69 -33.19 -14.96 19.93
N THR A 70 -32.00 -15.56 19.85
CA THR A 70 -31.68 -16.82 20.53
C THR A 70 -31.17 -16.63 21.96
N THR A 71 -30.81 -15.40 22.34
CA THR A 71 -30.38 -15.04 23.71
C THR A 71 -29.43 -16.07 24.35
N PRO A 72 -28.24 -16.36 23.78
CA PRO A 72 -27.36 -17.44 24.25
C PRO A 72 -26.95 -17.29 25.72
N TRP A 73 -26.88 -16.07 26.24
CA TRP A 73 -26.63 -15.82 27.68
C TRP A 73 -27.79 -16.26 28.60
N ALA A 74 -29.01 -16.36 28.09
CA ALA A 74 -30.13 -16.90 28.84
C ALA A 74 -30.11 -18.45 28.76
N LEU A 75 -29.83 -19.03 27.59
CA LEU A 75 -29.66 -20.47 27.42
C LEU A 75 -28.55 -21.02 28.32
N ALA A 76 -27.45 -20.28 28.50
CA ALA A 76 -26.32 -20.68 29.34
C ALA A 76 -26.64 -20.77 30.85
N LYS A 77 -27.82 -20.29 31.32
CA LYS A 77 -28.24 -20.39 32.72
C LYS A 77 -28.93 -21.70 33.03
N ASP A 78 -29.31 -22.46 32.03
CA ASP A 78 -30.08 -23.70 32.14
C ASP A 78 -29.25 -24.84 31.51
N GLU A 79 -28.74 -25.73 32.35
CA GLU A 79 -27.88 -26.85 31.89
C GLU A 79 -28.65 -27.80 30.93
N SER A 80 -29.97 -27.90 31.05
CA SER A 80 -30.80 -28.70 30.12
C SER A 80 -30.82 -28.13 28.70
N LYS A 81 -30.49 -26.85 28.52
CA LYS A 81 -30.42 -26.15 27.22
C LYS A 81 -29.02 -26.07 26.64
N LYS A 82 -28.05 -26.78 27.21
CA LYS A 82 -26.67 -26.74 26.77
C LYS A 82 -26.49 -27.22 25.32
N GLY A 83 -27.28 -28.24 24.89
CA GLY A 83 -27.31 -28.69 23.50
C GLY A 83 -27.77 -27.57 22.55
N ARG A 84 -28.86 -26.89 22.90
CA ARG A 84 -29.36 -25.73 22.14
C ARG A 84 -28.33 -24.60 22.08
N LEU A 85 -27.69 -24.25 23.19
CA LEU A 85 -26.62 -23.25 23.24
C LEU A 85 -25.47 -23.62 22.32
N GLY A 86 -25.06 -24.89 22.32
CA GLY A 86 -24.00 -25.38 21.41
C GLY A 86 -24.39 -25.19 19.97
N THR A 87 -25.63 -25.51 19.57
CA THR A 87 -26.13 -25.31 18.19
C THR A 87 -26.11 -23.82 17.79
N VAL A 88 -26.58 -22.95 18.67
CA VAL A 88 -26.60 -21.49 18.39
C VAL A 88 -25.21 -20.96 18.19
N LEU A 89 -24.24 -21.30 19.05
CA LEU A 89 -22.86 -20.83 18.93
C LEU A 89 -22.16 -21.44 17.70
N TYR A 90 -22.44 -22.69 17.36
CA TYR A 90 -21.94 -23.31 16.14
C TYR A 90 -22.43 -22.57 14.89
N ASN A 91 -23.72 -22.29 14.78
CA ASN A 91 -24.30 -21.58 13.65
C ASN A 91 -23.73 -20.16 13.50
N LEU A 92 -23.48 -19.48 14.60
CA LEU A 92 -22.83 -18.18 14.60
C LEU A 92 -21.39 -18.26 14.12
N LEU A 93 -20.61 -19.22 14.61
CA LEU A 93 -19.22 -19.42 14.18
C LEU A 93 -19.13 -19.79 12.70
N GLU A 94 -20.02 -20.68 12.24
CA GLU A 94 -20.07 -21.06 10.82
C GLU A 94 -20.50 -19.88 9.94
N GLY A 95 -21.50 -19.10 10.34
CA GLY A 95 -21.87 -17.88 9.63
C GLY A 95 -20.75 -16.84 9.61
N ILE A 96 -19.96 -16.73 10.68
CA ILE A 96 -18.75 -15.88 10.73
C ILE A 96 -17.68 -16.41 9.78
N ARG A 97 -17.53 -17.73 9.63
CA ARG A 97 -16.62 -18.32 8.64
C ARG A 97 -17.03 -17.94 7.22
N PHE A 98 -18.33 -18.02 6.88
CA PHE A 98 -18.86 -17.55 5.60
C PHE A 98 -18.50 -16.08 5.36
N LEU A 99 -18.73 -15.22 6.35
CA LEU A 99 -18.35 -13.80 6.24
C LEU A 99 -16.86 -13.61 6.01
N ALA A 100 -15.99 -14.37 6.69
CA ALA A 100 -14.54 -14.24 6.55
C ALA A 100 -14.09 -14.62 5.13
N VAL A 101 -14.59 -15.74 4.59
CA VAL A 101 -14.26 -16.18 3.22
C VAL A 101 -14.74 -15.14 2.20
N LEU A 102 -15.99 -14.67 2.30
CA LEU A 102 -16.56 -13.68 1.39
C LEU A 102 -15.91 -12.30 1.49
N LEU A 103 -15.37 -11.94 2.67
CA LEU A 103 -14.67 -10.67 2.88
C LEU A 103 -13.20 -10.71 2.44
N THR A 104 -12.62 -11.87 2.19
CA THR A 104 -11.20 -11.99 1.83
C THR A 104 -10.78 -11.09 0.65
N PRO A 105 -11.55 -10.96 -0.45
CA PRO A 105 -11.19 -10.06 -1.55
C PRO A 105 -11.23 -8.58 -1.20
N PHE A 106 -12.00 -8.19 -0.19
CA PHE A 106 -12.23 -6.79 0.19
C PHE A 106 -11.36 -6.36 1.38
N MET A 107 -11.19 -7.25 2.34
CA MET A 107 -10.55 -6.98 3.63
C MET A 107 -9.67 -8.16 4.06
N PRO A 108 -8.58 -8.49 3.33
CA PRO A 108 -7.79 -9.70 3.56
C PRO A 108 -7.23 -9.78 4.99
N ASP A 109 -6.67 -8.71 5.52
CA ASP A 109 -6.12 -8.67 6.89
C ASP A 109 -7.20 -8.88 7.97
N THR A 110 -8.43 -8.41 7.71
CA THR A 110 -9.55 -8.59 8.62
C THR A 110 -10.07 -10.02 8.55
N ALA A 111 -10.15 -10.60 7.35
CA ALA A 111 -10.55 -11.99 7.16
C ALA A 111 -9.57 -12.94 7.88
N GLU A 112 -8.26 -12.71 7.77
CA GLU A 112 -7.25 -13.49 8.47
C GLU A 112 -7.45 -13.46 9.99
N LYS A 113 -7.64 -12.27 10.57
CA LYS A 113 -7.93 -12.12 12.00
C LYS A 113 -9.23 -12.80 12.43
N ILE A 114 -10.23 -12.88 11.54
CA ILE A 114 -11.48 -13.63 11.83
C ILE A 114 -11.17 -15.13 11.87
N PHE A 115 -10.45 -15.69 10.88
CA PHE A 115 -10.08 -17.09 10.85
C PHE A 115 -9.27 -17.50 12.09
N GLU A 116 -8.31 -16.68 12.49
CA GLU A 116 -7.55 -16.91 13.74
C GLU A 116 -8.46 -16.95 14.96
N GLN A 117 -9.42 -16.02 15.06
CA GLN A 117 -10.34 -15.95 16.20
C GLN A 117 -11.33 -17.12 16.25
N ILE A 118 -11.83 -17.59 15.11
CA ILE A 118 -12.72 -18.77 15.08
C ILE A 118 -11.95 -20.11 15.06
N GLY A 119 -10.62 -20.07 14.93
CA GLY A 119 -9.77 -21.25 15.07
C GLY A 119 -9.93 -22.26 13.93
N THR A 120 -10.20 -21.82 12.69
CA THR A 120 -10.43 -22.71 11.56
C THR A 120 -9.40 -22.56 10.46
N ASN A 121 -9.05 -23.69 9.84
CA ASN A 121 -8.26 -23.75 8.60
C ASN A 121 -9.13 -23.89 7.35
N GLU A 122 -10.45 -24.00 7.49
CA GLU A 122 -11.38 -24.10 6.35
C GLU A 122 -11.68 -22.70 5.81
N ARG A 123 -10.87 -22.30 4.82
CA ARG A 123 -10.80 -20.93 4.27
C ARG A 123 -11.14 -20.88 2.78
N SER A 124 -11.35 -22.03 2.16
CA SER A 124 -11.58 -22.13 0.73
C SER A 124 -12.96 -21.63 0.34
N TYR A 125 -13.08 -20.98 -0.82
CA TYR A 125 -14.36 -20.57 -1.37
C TYR A 125 -15.27 -21.79 -1.65
N GLU A 126 -14.68 -22.91 -2.07
CA GLU A 126 -15.37 -24.18 -2.30
C GLU A 126 -16.10 -24.68 -1.04
N SER A 127 -15.59 -24.39 0.15
CA SER A 127 -16.20 -24.76 1.43
C SER A 127 -17.55 -24.08 1.70
N LEU A 128 -17.87 -23.01 0.95
CA LEU A 128 -19.14 -22.29 1.06
C LEU A 128 -20.30 -22.99 0.33
N LYS A 129 -20.08 -24.09 -0.38
CA LYS A 129 -21.13 -24.87 -1.05
C LYS A 129 -22.11 -25.52 -0.09
N ALA A 130 -21.70 -25.71 1.17
CA ALA A 130 -22.54 -26.28 2.21
C ALA A 130 -22.31 -25.55 3.53
N PHE A 131 -23.39 -25.36 4.31
CA PHE A 131 -23.31 -24.84 5.67
C PHE A 131 -22.97 -25.99 6.63
N GLY A 132 -21.96 -25.81 7.48
CA GLY A 132 -21.55 -26.82 8.45
C GLY A 132 -20.16 -27.43 8.21
N ALA A 133 -19.28 -26.72 7.51
CA ALA A 133 -17.90 -27.17 7.28
C ALA A 133 -16.99 -26.96 8.51
N LEU A 134 -17.40 -26.14 9.46
CA LEU A 134 -16.64 -25.92 10.69
C LEU A 134 -16.59 -27.20 11.53
N LYS A 135 -15.39 -27.62 11.93
CA LYS A 135 -15.21 -28.89 12.65
C LYS A 135 -15.50 -28.76 14.14
N SER A 136 -16.43 -29.58 14.63
CA SER A 136 -16.66 -29.72 16.06
C SER A 136 -15.45 -30.35 16.75
N GLY A 137 -15.17 -29.94 17.98
CA GLY A 137 -14.01 -30.40 18.76
C GLY A 137 -12.77 -29.53 18.59
N GLU A 138 -12.68 -28.70 17.55
CA GLU A 138 -11.63 -27.69 17.42
C GLU A 138 -11.85 -26.56 18.42
N LYS A 139 -10.80 -25.76 18.70
CA LYS A 139 -10.86 -24.65 19.63
C LYS A 139 -10.84 -23.30 18.89
N VAL A 140 -11.67 -22.38 19.35
CA VAL A 140 -11.58 -20.99 18.94
C VAL A 140 -10.38 -20.31 19.59
N GLY A 141 -9.89 -19.22 18.97
CA GLY A 141 -8.80 -18.41 19.46
C GLY A 141 -9.22 -17.40 20.55
N THR A 142 -8.40 -16.38 20.71
CA THR A 142 -8.63 -15.29 21.66
C THR A 142 -9.58 -14.24 21.07
N PRO A 143 -10.66 -13.87 21.76
CA PRO A 143 -11.56 -12.82 21.29
C PRO A 143 -10.88 -11.46 21.34
N THR A 144 -10.74 -10.81 20.19
CA THR A 144 -10.17 -9.47 20.07
C THR A 144 -11.06 -8.59 19.20
N PRO A 145 -11.21 -7.29 19.51
CA PRO A 145 -11.92 -6.36 18.63
C PRO A 145 -11.21 -6.26 17.27
N LEU A 146 -11.95 -6.49 16.17
CA LEU A 146 -11.43 -6.34 14.81
C LEU A 146 -11.22 -4.86 14.47
N PHE A 147 -12.09 -4.00 14.95
CA PHE A 147 -12.04 -2.56 14.73
C PHE A 147 -12.16 -1.83 16.06
N ASN A 148 -11.19 -0.97 16.34
CA ASN A 148 -11.26 -0.09 17.48
C ASN A 148 -12.08 1.16 17.13
N ARG A 149 -12.76 1.74 18.13
CA ARG A 149 -13.39 3.03 17.95
C ARG A 149 -12.31 4.09 17.75
N ILE A 150 -12.38 4.77 16.63
CA ILE A 150 -11.44 5.85 16.31
C ILE A 150 -11.87 7.10 17.07
N ASP A 151 -10.94 7.70 17.80
CA ASP A 151 -11.07 9.06 18.32
C ASP A 151 -10.76 10.03 17.16
N GLY A 152 -11.82 10.58 16.57
CA GLY A 152 -11.70 11.40 15.36
C GLY A 152 -10.87 12.67 15.58
N GLU A 153 -10.94 13.28 16.76
CA GLU A 153 -10.20 14.51 17.06
C GLU A 153 -8.69 14.24 17.11
N LYS A 154 -8.28 13.20 17.83
CA LYS A 154 -6.86 12.79 17.90
C LYS A 154 -6.30 12.37 16.55
N LEU A 155 -7.07 11.62 15.76
CA LEU A 155 -6.62 11.20 14.44
C LEU A 155 -6.45 12.39 13.50
N ILE A 156 -7.36 13.37 13.53
CA ILE A 156 -7.25 14.60 12.74
C ILE A 156 -6.01 15.40 13.15
N GLU A 157 -5.75 15.52 14.45
CA GLU A 157 -4.54 16.19 14.96
C GLU A 157 -3.27 15.51 14.49
N GLU A 158 -3.19 14.17 14.60
CA GLU A 158 -2.03 13.37 14.13
C GLU A 158 -1.82 13.50 12.62
N LEU A 159 -2.89 13.40 11.81
CA LEU A 159 -2.79 13.55 10.36
C LEU A 159 -2.40 14.97 9.96
N THR A 160 -2.95 15.97 10.64
CA THR A 160 -2.59 17.39 10.40
C THR A 160 -1.14 17.67 10.77
N ALA A 161 -0.64 17.09 11.86
CA ALA A 161 0.76 17.20 12.26
C ALA A 161 1.68 16.58 11.21
N LYS A 162 1.38 15.36 10.75
CA LYS A 162 2.13 14.68 9.67
C LYS A 162 2.11 15.46 8.37
N GLN A 163 0.97 16.02 7.97
CA GLN A 163 0.88 16.86 6.78
C GLN A 163 1.73 18.14 6.90
N LYS A 164 1.71 18.78 8.08
CA LYS A 164 2.55 19.96 8.34
C LYS A 164 4.05 19.64 8.31
N GLU A 165 4.45 18.46 8.81
CA GLU A 165 5.83 18.00 8.74
C GLU A 165 6.25 17.70 7.29
N GLN A 166 5.40 17.03 6.50
CA GLN A 166 5.63 16.79 5.07
C GLN A 166 5.72 18.10 4.29
N GLN A 167 4.79 19.05 4.52
CA GLN A 167 4.84 20.37 3.89
C GLN A 167 6.07 21.19 4.31
N LYS A 168 6.55 21.04 5.55
CA LYS A 168 7.80 21.67 6.00
C LYS A 168 9.02 21.04 5.33
N ALA A 169 9.00 19.71 5.15
CA ALA A 169 10.05 19.00 4.41
C ALA A 169 10.06 19.43 2.93
N GLU A 170 8.88 19.48 2.28
CA GLU A 170 8.75 19.97 0.89
C GLU A 170 9.16 21.42 0.74
N LYS A 171 8.81 22.32 1.68
CA LYS A 171 9.23 23.72 1.66
C LYS A 171 10.73 23.91 1.91
N LYS A 172 11.39 23.02 2.66
CA LYS A 172 12.86 22.99 2.76
C LYS A 172 13.55 22.57 1.46
N MET A 173 12.85 21.84 0.57
CA MET A 173 13.33 21.44 -0.74
C MET A 173 13.27 22.56 -1.79
N ILE A 174 12.41 23.55 -1.61
CA ILE A 174 12.37 24.75 -2.47
C ILE A 174 13.40 25.73 -1.92
N ASN A 175 14.58 25.77 -2.53
CA ASN A 175 15.57 26.77 -2.21
C ASN A 175 14.95 28.17 -2.37
N SER A 176 14.96 28.95 -1.29
CA SER A 176 14.55 30.34 -1.31
C SER A 176 15.44 31.09 -2.30
N LEU A 177 14.85 31.97 -3.11
CA LEU A 177 15.60 32.94 -3.90
C LEU A 177 16.15 34.08 -3.04
N GLU A 178 15.92 34.03 -1.72
CA GLU A 178 16.40 35.02 -0.77
C GLU A 178 17.94 35.09 -0.77
N GLY A 179 18.48 36.24 -1.10
CA GLY A 179 19.93 36.45 -1.24
C GLY A 179 20.52 36.12 -2.62
N VAL A 180 19.73 35.63 -3.58
CA VAL A 180 20.17 35.46 -4.98
C VAL A 180 20.03 36.81 -5.70
N ALA A 181 21.13 37.28 -6.31
CA ALA A 181 21.12 38.51 -7.09
C ALA A 181 20.23 38.38 -8.33
N GLU A 182 19.40 39.37 -8.58
CA GLU A 182 18.65 39.44 -9.83
C GLU A 182 19.61 39.74 -10.99
N ILE A 183 19.42 39.07 -12.13
CA ILE A 183 20.22 39.28 -13.35
C ILE A 183 19.31 39.71 -14.50
N GLY A 184 19.83 40.54 -15.40
CA GLY A 184 19.15 40.87 -16.64
C GLY A 184 19.17 39.76 -17.64
N ILE A 185 18.25 39.79 -18.62
CA ILE A 185 18.22 38.81 -19.74
C ILE A 185 19.52 38.74 -20.50
N ASP A 186 20.24 39.89 -20.62
CA ASP A 186 21.54 39.97 -21.29
C ASP A 186 22.63 39.21 -20.53
N ASP A 187 22.55 39.10 -19.23
CA ASP A 187 23.48 38.28 -18.44
C ASP A 187 23.21 36.79 -18.61
N PHE A 188 21.93 36.40 -18.61
CA PHE A 188 21.53 35.02 -18.89
C PHE A 188 21.91 34.63 -20.34
N ALA A 189 21.76 35.52 -21.30
CA ALA A 189 22.10 35.27 -22.70
C ALA A 189 23.62 34.98 -22.95
N LYS A 190 24.48 35.32 -21.97
CA LYS A 190 25.92 34.94 -22.02
C LYS A 190 26.16 33.47 -21.71
N VAL A 191 25.17 32.76 -21.14
CA VAL A 191 25.28 31.33 -20.85
C VAL A 191 24.78 30.53 -22.04
N GLU A 192 25.62 29.66 -22.58
CA GLU A 192 25.22 28.79 -23.68
C GLU A 192 24.88 27.41 -23.17
N LEU A 193 23.54 27.10 -23.17
CA LEU A 193 22.98 25.82 -22.76
C LEU A 193 22.72 24.96 -24.03
N ARG A 194 23.21 23.73 -24.04
CA ARG A 194 23.05 22.78 -25.15
C ARG A 194 22.54 21.42 -24.65
N VAL A 195 21.83 20.72 -25.53
CA VAL A 195 21.52 19.30 -25.35
C VAL A 195 22.73 18.49 -25.74
N ALA A 196 23.17 17.56 -24.89
CA ALA A 196 24.27 16.64 -25.20
C ALA A 196 23.88 15.20 -24.78
N GLU A 197 24.31 14.23 -25.61
CA GLU A 197 24.18 12.82 -25.30
C GLU A 197 25.39 12.30 -24.56
N VAL A 198 25.20 11.53 -23.51
CA VAL A 198 26.30 10.88 -22.78
C VAL A 198 26.71 9.62 -23.55
N LYS A 199 27.84 9.70 -24.28
CA LYS A 199 28.42 8.58 -25.03
C LYS A 199 29.12 7.59 -24.12
N ALA A 200 29.83 8.09 -23.12
CA ALA A 200 30.55 7.27 -22.15
C ALA A 200 30.58 7.98 -20.79
N CYS A 201 30.62 7.18 -19.73
CA CYS A 201 30.76 7.65 -18.37
C CYS A 201 31.70 6.72 -17.61
N GLU A 202 32.65 7.27 -16.84
CA GLU A 202 33.61 6.49 -16.06
C GLU A 202 33.89 7.14 -14.69
N LYS A 203 34.26 6.33 -13.71
CA LYS A 203 34.65 6.81 -12.37
C LYS A 203 36.07 7.40 -12.47
N VAL A 204 36.27 8.53 -11.79
CA VAL A 204 37.62 9.13 -11.71
C VAL A 204 38.41 8.44 -10.57
N PRO A 205 39.52 7.73 -10.85
CA PRO A 205 40.20 6.89 -9.87
C PRO A 205 40.66 7.62 -8.62
N LYS A 206 40.99 8.92 -8.75
CA LYS A 206 41.51 9.77 -7.67
C LYS A 206 40.41 10.58 -6.96
N ALA A 207 39.12 10.42 -7.31
CA ALA A 207 38.04 11.22 -6.80
C ALA A 207 36.73 10.39 -6.58
N LYS A 208 36.43 10.05 -5.34
CA LYS A 208 35.26 9.23 -4.99
C LYS A 208 33.91 9.88 -5.36
N LYS A 209 33.86 11.19 -5.55
CA LYS A 209 32.64 11.95 -5.82
C LYS A 209 32.45 12.33 -7.30
N LEU A 210 33.46 12.11 -8.16
CA LEU A 210 33.45 12.56 -9.56
C LEU A 210 33.19 11.42 -10.54
N LEU A 211 32.33 11.71 -11.52
CA LEU A 211 32.21 10.97 -12.77
C LEU A 211 32.78 11.81 -13.91
N LYS A 212 33.53 11.16 -14.81
CA LYS A 212 33.95 11.73 -16.05
C LYS A 212 32.99 11.31 -17.15
N LEU A 213 32.35 12.27 -17.78
CA LEU A 213 31.39 12.07 -18.87
C LEU A 213 32.04 12.48 -20.19
N THR A 214 31.82 11.68 -21.21
CA THR A 214 32.12 12.01 -22.60
C THR A 214 30.79 12.29 -23.30
N LEU A 215 30.61 13.53 -23.74
CA LEU A 215 29.37 14.06 -24.29
C LEU A 215 29.49 14.33 -25.78
N ASP A 216 28.42 13.98 -26.51
CA ASP A 216 28.21 14.46 -27.89
C ASP A 216 27.24 15.64 -27.84
N ASP A 217 27.73 16.83 -28.06
CA ASP A 217 26.96 18.08 -28.11
C ASP A 217 26.68 18.58 -29.54
N GLY A 218 26.79 17.69 -30.53
CA GLY A 218 26.50 17.99 -31.92
C GLY A 218 27.58 18.82 -32.65
N THR A 219 28.72 19.11 -32.00
CA THR A 219 29.82 19.90 -32.62
C THR A 219 30.78 19.04 -33.45
N GLY A 220 30.56 17.73 -33.48
CA GLY A 220 31.46 16.77 -34.18
C GLY A 220 32.71 16.42 -33.40
N LYS A 221 32.89 16.95 -32.20
CA LYS A 221 33.98 16.60 -31.27
C LYS A 221 33.40 16.22 -29.92
N ASP A 222 33.90 15.13 -29.33
CA ASP A 222 33.47 14.71 -28.01
C ASP A 222 33.94 15.72 -26.95
N ARG A 223 33.01 16.09 -26.06
CA ARG A 223 33.25 17.01 -24.95
C ARG A 223 33.45 16.23 -23.67
N THR A 224 34.52 16.48 -22.95
CA THR A 224 34.73 15.91 -21.62
C THR A 224 34.18 16.83 -20.53
N VAL A 225 33.37 16.27 -19.60
CA VAL A 225 32.84 16.98 -18.44
C VAL A 225 33.04 16.13 -17.18
N ALA A 226 33.56 16.75 -16.12
CA ALA A 226 33.64 16.13 -14.80
C ALA A 226 32.50 16.65 -13.92
N SER A 227 31.72 15.73 -13.31
CA SER A 227 30.58 16.07 -12.49
C SER A 227 30.60 15.37 -11.15
N GLY A 228 30.19 16.06 -10.06
CA GLY A 228 30.22 15.61 -8.68
C GLY A 228 29.08 14.65 -8.28
N ILE A 229 28.56 13.86 -9.19
CA ILE A 229 27.34 13.07 -9.03
C ILE A 229 27.56 11.58 -8.76
N ALA A 230 28.79 11.14 -8.54
CA ALA A 230 29.14 9.72 -8.36
C ALA A 230 28.55 9.09 -7.09
N LYS A 231 27.98 9.89 -6.15
CA LYS A 231 27.24 9.40 -5.00
C LYS A 231 25.85 8.88 -5.39
N TRP A 232 25.25 9.46 -6.42
CA TRP A 232 23.83 9.24 -6.77
C TRP A 232 23.62 8.48 -8.07
N TYR A 233 24.65 8.43 -8.94
CA TYR A 233 24.60 7.79 -10.25
C TYR A 233 25.75 6.83 -10.46
N ALA A 234 25.45 5.64 -10.96
CA ALA A 234 26.44 4.76 -11.55
C ALA A 234 26.70 5.17 -13.01
N PRO A 235 27.89 4.92 -13.56
CA PRO A 235 28.21 5.27 -14.96
C PRO A 235 27.18 4.77 -15.98
N GLU A 236 26.71 3.55 -15.81
CA GLU A 236 25.69 2.87 -16.64
C GLU A 236 24.33 3.56 -16.63
N ASP A 237 24.00 4.28 -15.57
CA ASP A 237 22.73 5.02 -15.45
C ASP A 237 22.65 6.23 -16.36
N LEU A 238 23.80 6.73 -16.82
CA LEU A 238 23.92 7.97 -17.58
C LEU A 238 24.16 7.74 -19.07
N VAL A 239 24.82 6.66 -19.44
CA VAL A 239 25.16 6.38 -20.86
C VAL A 239 23.88 6.25 -21.69
N GLY A 240 23.88 6.90 -22.85
CA GLY A 240 22.77 6.95 -23.81
C GLY A 240 21.63 7.89 -23.40
N LYS A 241 21.78 8.62 -22.27
CA LYS A 241 20.83 9.66 -21.89
C LYS A 241 21.27 11.03 -22.38
N LYS A 242 20.28 11.92 -22.58
CA LYS A 242 20.49 13.30 -22.95
C LYS A 242 20.39 14.22 -21.75
N VAL A 243 21.39 15.11 -21.64
CA VAL A 243 21.54 16.03 -20.51
C VAL A 243 21.67 17.47 -21.03
N VAL A 244 21.45 18.43 -20.14
CA VAL A 244 21.73 19.83 -20.40
C VAL A 244 23.18 20.12 -20.01
N VAL A 245 23.95 20.70 -20.90
CA VAL A 245 25.32 21.11 -20.64
C VAL A 245 25.48 22.62 -20.81
N VAL A 246 26.18 23.27 -19.88
CA VAL A 246 26.72 24.64 -20.05
C VAL A 246 27.97 24.52 -20.89
N ALA A 247 27.86 24.92 -22.17
CA ALA A 247 28.86 24.61 -23.19
C ALA A 247 30.00 25.64 -23.29
N ASN A 248 29.83 26.83 -22.79
CA ASN A 248 30.79 27.95 -22.92
C ASN A 248 31.52 28.31 -21.62
N LEU A 249 31.60 27.40 -20.65
CA LEU A 249 32.43 27.57 -19.47
C LEU A 249 33.91 27.43 -19.86
N LYS A 250 34.75 28.22 -19.20
CA LYS A 250 36.22 28.04 -19.32
C LYS A 250 36.61 26.66 -18.83
N PRO A 251 37.53 25.97 -19.53
CA PRO A 251 38.02 24.66 -19.10
C PRO A 251 38.62 24.74 -17.69
N ALA A 252 38.30 23.71 -16.87
CA ALA A 252 38.85 23.58 -15.53
C ALA A 252 39.37 22.16 -15.29
N VAL A 253 40.46 22.03 -14.57
CA VAL A 253 41.02 20.71 -14.21
C VAL A 253 40.50 20.28 -12.84
N LEU A 254 39.73 19.20 -12.83
CA LEU A 254 39.13 18.62 -11.60
C LEU A 254 39.72 17.23 -11.36
N CYS A 255 40.55 17.08 -10.31
CA CYS A 255 41.22 15.82 -9.97
C CYS A 255 41.95 15.13 -11.13
N GLY A 256 42.58 15.94 -12.00
CA GLY A 256 43.34 15.46 -13.16
C GLY A 256 42.51 15.24 -14.45
N VAL A 257 41.21 15.55 -14.42
CA VAL A 257 40.33 15.55 -15.60
C VAL A 257 40.07 16.97 -16.03
N GLU A 258 40.37 17.30 -17.28
CA GLU A 258 40.00 18.57 -17.86
C GLU A 258 38.51 18.56 -18.22
N SER A 259 37.75 19.42 -17.54
CA SER A 259 36.30 19.57 -17.75
C SER A 259 36.02 20.79 -18.63
N ASN A 260 35.41 20.55 -19.78
CA ASN A 260 35.06 21.58 -20.77
C ASN A 260 33.54 21.89 -20.74
N GLY A 261 33.01 22.16 -19.58
CA GLY A 261 31.60 22.44 -19.37
C GLY A 261 31.07 21.87 -18.05
N MET A 262 29.78 21.97 -17.84
CA MET A 262 29.07 21.49 -16.65
C MET A 262 27.71 20.96 -17.05
N ILE A 263 27.32 19.79 -16.58
CA ILE A 263 25.93 19.33 -16.71
C ILE A 263 25.06 19.94 -15.62
N LEU A 264 23.78 20.18 -15.91
CA LEU A 264 22.84 20.67 -14.93
C LEU A 264 22.27 19.54 -14.09
N ALA A 265 22.19 19.77 -12.81
CA ALA A 265 21.51 18.92 -11.86
C ALA A 265 20.75 19.77 -10.86
N ALA A 266 19.67 19.24 -10.32
CA ALA A 266 18.85 19.88 -9.30
C ALA A 266 19.06 19.18 -7.95
N ASP A 267 19.24 19.97 -6.89
CA ASP A 267 19.27 19.48 -5.53
C ASP A 267 17.83 19.22 -5.07
N CYS A 268 17.45 17.95 -4.90
CA CYS A 268 16.14 17.57 -4.37
C CYS A 268 16.11 17.65 -2.85
N SER A 269 17.25 17.46 -2.18
CA SER A 269 17.48 17.65 -0.73
C SER A 269 18.99 17.79 -0.49
N GLU A 270 19.42 18.02 0.75
CA GLU A 270 20.84 18.07 1.12
C GLU A 270 21.64 16.82 0.68
N ASP A 271 20.94 15.69 0.52
CA ASP A 271 21.56 14.38 0.19
C ASP A 271 21.02 13.74 -1.09
N ASP A 272 20.20 14.41 -1.91
CA ASP A 272 19.65 13.87 -3.16
C ASP A 272 19.78 14.88 -4.30
N VAL A 273 20.53 14.49 -5.35
CA VAL A 273 20.78 15.29 -6.55
C VAL A 273 20.24 14.55 -7.77
N LYS A 274 19.46 15.24 -8.59
CA LYS A 274 18.91 14.71 -9.85
C LYS A 274 19.48 15.45 -11.05
N VAL A 275 20.05 14.70 -11.99
CA VAL A 275 20.50 15.24 -13.26
C VAL A 275 19.28 15.68 -14.07
N VAL A 276 19.37 16.84 -14.71
CA VAL A 276 18.33 17.35 -15.61
C VAL A 276 18.46 16.63 -16.96
N PHE A 277 17.59 15.64 -17.18
CA PHE A 277 17.51 14.90 -18.43
C PHE A 277 16.60 15.58 -19.43
N VAL A 278 16.93 15.43 -20.71
CA VAL A 278 16.16 15.92 -21.85
C VAL A 278 15.58 14.74 -22.61
N ASP A 279 14.45 14.95 -23.27
CA ASP A 279 13.81 13.93 -24.11
C ASP A 279 14.78 13.39 -25.16
N LYS A 280 14.76 12.07 -25.38
CA LYS A 280 15.68 11.40 -26.35
C LYS A 280 15.50 11.84 -27.79
N SER A 281 14.32 12.36 -28.13
CA SER A 281 14.02 12.84 -29.49
C SER A 281 14.72 14.18 -29.83
N MET A 282 15.17 14.92 -28.81
CA MET A 282 15.85 16.21 -29.03
C MET A 282 17.22 16.00 -29.70
N PRO A 283 17.52 16.68 -30.79
CA PRO A 283 18.85 16.57 -31.45
C PRO A 283 19.99 17.04 -30.55
N ASN A 284 21.16 16.36 -30.65
CA ASN A 284 22.36 16.81 -29.97
C ASN A 284 22.77 18.21 -30.51
N GLY A 285 23.21 19.09 -29.60
CA GLY A 285 23.55 20.47 -29.93
C GLY A 285 22.36 21.44 -29.95
N SER A 286 21.13 20.97 -29.72
CA SER A 286 19.97 21.86 -29.63
C SER A 286 20.19 22.91 -28.54
N LYS A 287 19.91 24.17 -28.86
CA LYS A 287 20.01 25.28 -27.91
C LYS A 287 18.83 25.27 -26.93
N ILE A 288 19.14 25.46 -25.66
CA ILE A 288 18.14 25.64 -24.58
C ILE A 288 18.07 27.14 -24.27
N ARG A 289 16.84 27.64 -24.17
CA ARG A 289 16.52 29.05 -23.97
C ARG A 289 15.70 29.25 -22.72
#